data_d539ff4f90fca8290415b78959151617
#
_entry.id   d539ff4f90fca8290415b78959151617
#
_cell.length_a   1.000
_cell.length_b   1.000
_cell.length_c   1.000
_cell.angle_alpha   90.00
_cell.angle_beta   90.00
_cell.angle_gamma   90.00
#
_symmetry.space_group_name_H-M   'P 1'
#
loop_
_entity.id
_entity.type
_entity.pdbx_description
1 polymer ?
#
loop_
_entity_poly.entity_id
_entity_poly.type
_entity_poly.pdbx_seq_one_letter_code
_entity_poly.pdbx_strand_id
1 'polypeptide(L)'
;MLAAAERDVRVRGVPVPQYSPSSRELDDVELIVSGALPGPLNADGSSLTLHLPATVEETAVEAGAVEIVDPEGLPLARVSWPDGEVTGLSSPAYGPFRRLYLTPSHTRKAYAGRTVVPVTDALTTAEIAEIADLGPVLLLALVGHGTPALSPVALLRATLLAAETLPDAAVVAVPLASHDDAEADHALGVAVVEAYAGGDPIHALVSPASDDYPAEIAAVIDSDQPAPEDQGLVIFFTGLSGSGKSTLARALMDRILEQGARTVTSLDGDVVRRNLSAGLTFSKEDRETNIRRIGWVAAEISRHGGLAVCSPIAPFDATRQDVRRYVDDAGGAFFLVHVATPLEECERRDRKGLYAKARAGEIPEFTGISSPYEEPADADVRVDTTGRSIEEALEDVVNGLREAGYLTVESARPDQNEGRVGSS
;
A
#
# COMPACT_ATOMS: atom_id res chain seq x y z
N MET A 1 -53.56 -43.83 20.03
CA MET A 1 -52.63 -42.85 20.60
C MET A 1 -51.67 -42.47 19.52
N LEU A 2 -51.93 -41.40 18.79
CA LEU A 2 -51.04 -40.85 17.78
C LEU A 2 -50.17 -39.76 18.45
N ALA A 3 -48.85 -39.97 18.46
CA ALA A 3 -47.92 -38.98 18.91
C ALA A 3 -47.82 -37.88 17.84
N ALA A 4 -48.08 -36.64 18.23
CA ALA A 4 -47.89 -35.46 17.41
C ALA A 4 -46.40 -35.24 17.18
N ALA A 5 -45.94 -35.28 15.92
CA ALA A 5 -44.64 -34.81 15.55
C ALA A 5 -44.65 -33.29 15.53
N GLU A 6 -44.03 -32.67 16.51
CA GLU A 6 -43.66 -31.26 16.49
C GLU A 6 -42.69 -31.03 15.32
N ARG A 7 -43.16 -30.38 14.27
CA ARG A 7 -42.33 -29.82 13.21
C ARG A 7 -41.62 -28.61 13.80
N ASP A 8 -40.34 -28.79 14.09
CA ASP A 8 -39.41 -27.70 14.37
C ASP A 8 -39.32 -26.81 13.10
N VAL A 9 -40.11 -25.75 13.11
CA VAL A 9 -40.04 -24.68 12.08
C VAL A 9 -38.81 -23.87 12.42
N ARG A 10 -37.67 -24.31 11.91
CA ARG A 10 -36.48 -23.45 11.86
C ARG A 10 -36.85 -22.20 11.07
N VAL A 11 -37.08 -21.11 11.78
CA VAL A 11 -37.06 -19.76 11.20
C VAL A 11 -35.67 -19.63 10.56
N ARG A 12 -35.60 -19.58 9.23
CA ARG A 12 -34.38 -19.29 8.53
C ARG A 12 -34.02 -17.84 8.90
N GLY A 13 -33.15 -17.65 9.87
CA GLY A 13 -32.55 -16.36 10.17
C GLY A 13 -31.82 -15.82 8.94
N VAL A 14 -31.69 -14.53 8.87
CA VAL A 14 -30.85 -13.86 7.85
C VAL A 14 -29.43 -14.44 7.98
N PRO A 15 -28.78 -14.87 6.89
CA PRO A 15 -27.42 -15.37 6.97
C PRO A 15 -26.47 -14.25 7.46
N VAL A 16 -25.58 -14.60 8.37
CA VAL A 16 -24.58 -13.66 8.85
C VAL A 16 -23.67 -13.24 7.67
N PRO A 17 -23.57 -11.94 7.37
CA PRO A 17 -22.73 -11.49 6.28
C PRO A 17 -21.26 -11.66 6.60
N GLN A 18 -20.45 -11.89 5.56
CA GLN A 18 -18.99 -11.94 5.66
C GLN A 18 -18.38 -10.63 5.17
N TYR A 19 -17.36 -10.18 5.84
CA TYR A 19 -16.61 -8.96 5.51
C TYR A 19 -15.11 -9.17 5.69
N SER A 20 -14.34 -8.79 4.68
CA SER A 20 -12.89 -8.73 4.75
C SER A 20 -12.50 -7.26 4.99
N PRO A 21 -12.10 -6.89 6.21
CA PRO A 21 -11.76 -5.52 6.57
C PRO A 21 -10.37 -5.13 6.08
N SER A 22 -9.96 -3.90 6.38
CA SER A 22 -8.59 -3.44 6.16
C SER A 22 -7.59 -4.24 7.00
N SER A 23 -6.31 -4.20 6.61
CA SER A 23 -5.26 -4.89 7.36
C SER A 23 -5.12 -4.37 8.79
N ARG A 24 -5.32 -3.07 9.02
CA ARG A 24 -5.36 -2.45 10.36
C ARG A 24 -6.46 -3.06 11.24
N GLU A 25 -7.68 -3.11 10.71
CA GLU A 25 -8.83 -3.69 11.44
C GLU A 25 -8.64 -5.19 11.70
N LEU A 26 -7.93 -5.91 10.83
CA LEU A 26 -7.57 -7.32 11.08
C LEU A 26 -6.57 -7.46 12.23
N ASP A 27 -5.57 -6.57 12.32
CA ASP A 27 -4.62 -6.54 13.43
C ASP A 27 -5.34 -6.31 14.78
N ASP A 28 -6.29 -5.36 14.82
CA ASP A 28 -7.11 -5.08 16.02
C ASP A 28 -7.95 -6.29 16.44
N VAL A 29 -8.62 -6.92 15.48
CA VAL A 29 -9.40 -8.14 15.74
C VAL A 29 -8.50 -9.25 16.28
N GLU A 30 -7.30 -9.43 15.75
CA GLU A 30 -6.35 -10.42 16.22
C GLU A 30 -5.89 -10.13 17.65
N LEU A 31 -5.61 -8.88 18.00
CA LEU A 31 -5.24 -8.49 19.37
C LEU A 31 -6.38 -8.75 20.37
N ILE A 32 -7.62 -8.46 20.01
CA ILE A 32 -8.78 -8.75 20.87
C ILE A 32 -8.97 -10.27 21.02
N VAL A 33 -8.95 -11.02 19.92
CA VAL A 33 -9.11 -12.49 19.94
C VAL A 33 -7.99 -13.18 20.72
N SER A 34 -6.76 -12.66 20.66
CA SER A 34 -5.62 -13.19 21.41
C SER A 34 -5.69 -12.87 22.91
N GLY A 35 -6.55 -11.93 23.31
CA GLY A 35 -6.64 -11.41 24.68
C GLY A 35 -5.54 -10.42 25.03
N ALA A 36 -4.89 -9.81 24.04
CA ALA A 36 -3.90 -8.75 24.23
C ALA A 36 -4.57 -7.41 24.51
N LEU A 37 -5.75 -7.17 23.91
CA LEU A 37 -6.58 -6.00 24.15
C LEU A 37 -7.99 -6.41 24.61
N PRO A 38 -8.64 -5.60 25.47
CA PRO A 38 -10.05 -5.78 25.75
C PRO A 38 -10.92 -5.31 24.57
N GLY A 39 -11.99 -6.06 24.25
CA GLY A 39 -13.08 -5.57 23.41
C GLY A 39 -14.06 -4.72 24.23
N PRO A 40 -15.15 -4.24 23.63
CA PRO A 40 -15.58 -4.47 22.25
C PRO A 40 -14.97 -3.48 21.23
N LEU A 41 -15.12 -3.80 19.93
CA LEU A 41 -14.93 -2.85 18.84
C LEU A 41 -16.00 -1.76 18.88
N ASN A 42 -15.74 -0.59 18.31
CA ASN A 42 -16.69 0.53 18.22
C ASN A 42 -17.22 1.03 19.59
N ALA A 43 -16.51 0.77 20.70
CA ALA A 43 -16.88 1.33 22.00
C ALA A 43 -16.71 2.86 21.98
N ASP A 44 -17.55 3.57 22.75
CA ASP A 44 -17.48 5.03 22.85
C ASP A 44 -16.08 5.47 23.31
N GLY A 45 -15.42 6.28 22.50
CA GLY A 45 -14.07 6.81 22.75
C GLY A 45 -12.94 5.80 22.51
N SER A 46 -13.21 4.62 21.92
CA SER A 46 -12.19 3.67 21.49
C SER A 46 -11.66 4.00 20.09
N SER A 47 -10.35 3.86 19.89
CA SER A 47 -9.73 3.89 18.57
C SER A 47 -9.91 2.57 17.79
N LEU A 48 -10.30 1.49 18.48
CA LEU A 48 -10.56 0.18 17.88
C LEU A 48 -11.92 0.20 17.17
N THR A 49 -11.92 0.47 15.89
CA THR A 49 -13.13 0.64 15.08
C THR A 49 -13.18 -0.35 13.92
N LEU A 50 -14.40 -0.81 13.61
CA LEU A 50 -14.69 -1.64 12.43
C LEU A 50 -15.70 -0.88 11.56
N HIS A 51 -15.33 -0.57 10.32
CA HIS A 51 -16.15 0.17 9.39
C HIS A 51 -16.76 -0.78 8.34
N LEU A 52 -18.07 -0.99 8.43
CA LEU A 52 -18.77 -1.82 7.46
C LEU A 52 -19.31 -0.96 6.29
N PRO A 53 -19.21 -1.43 5.03
CA PRO A 53 -19.96 -0.85 3.93
C PRO A 53 -21.46 -0.89 4.22
N ALA A 54 -22.23 0.14 3.85
CA ALA A 54 -23.66 0.27 4.17
C ALA A 54 -24.49 -0.99 3.88
N THR A 55 -24.24 -1.67 2.75
CA THR A 55 -24.93 -2.90 2.37
C THR A 55 -24.62 -4.10 3.28
N VAL A 56 -23.41 -4.16 3.83
CA VAL A 56 -23.00 -5.20 4.79
C VAL A 56 -23.58 -4.86 6.15
N GLU A 57 -23.54 -3.60 6.55
CA GLU A 57 -24.04 -3.11 7.83
C GLU A 57 -25.54 -3.37 7.98
N GLU A 58 -26.35 -3.04 6.96
CA GLU A 58 -27.80 -3.34 6.96
C GLU A 58 -28.07 -4.83 7.23
N THR A 59 -27.33 -5.72 6.55
CA THR A 59 -27.47 -7.17 6.75
C THR A 59 -26.96 -7.61 8.11
N ALA A 60 -25.88 -7.01 8.62
CA ALA A 60 -25.30 -7.32 9.94
C ALA A 60 -26.27 -6.94 11.07
N VAL A 61 -26.97 -5.80 10.96
CA VAL A 61 -28.02 -5.38 11.90
C VAL A 61 -29.16 -6.40 11.94
N GLU A 62 -29.63 -6.88 10.79
CA GLU A 62 -30.69 -7.89 10.72
C GLU A 62 -30.25 -9.25 11.26
N ALA A 63 -29.01 -9.65 11.00
CA ALA A 63 -28.43 -10.91 11.45
C ALA A 63 -27.95 -10.87 12.90
N GLY A 64 -27.76 -9.68 13.48
CA GLY A 64 -27.19 -9.46 14.82
C GLY A 64 -25.68 -9.71 14.91
N ALA A 65 -25.01 -9.93 13.79
CA ALA A 65 -23.56 -10.18 13.74
C ALA A 65 -22.98 -10.03 12.34
N VAL A 66 -21.64 -9.89 12.25
CA VAL A 66 -20.84 -10.01 11.02
C VAL A 66 -19.70 -11.01 11.24
N GLU A 67 -19.36 -11.80 10.23
CA GLU A 67 -18.16 -12.65 10.23
C GLU A 67 -17.03 -11.92 9.55
N ILE A 68 -15.93 -11.72 10.29
CA ILE A 68 -14.69 -11.18 9.78
C ILE A 68 -13.91 -12.31 9.14
N VAL A 69 -13.56 -12.13 7.87
CA VAL A 69 -12.82 -13.10 7.08
C VAL A 69 -11.48 -12.51 6.61
N ASP A 70 -10.49 -13.38 6.42
CA ASP A 70 -9.25 -12.99 5.76
C ASP A 70 -9.47 -12.71 4.24
N PRO A 71 -8.48 -12.23 3.50
CA PRO A 71 -8.61 -11.99 2.06
C PRO A 71 -8.97 -13.23 1.23
N GLU A 72 -8.75 -14.44 1.76
CA GLU A 72 -9.12 -15.72 1.11
C GLU A 72 -10.53 -16.20 1.52
N GLY A 73 -11.18 -15.52 2.45
CA GLY A 73 -12.53 -15.83 2.92
C GLY A 73 -12.56 -16.81 4.11
N LEU A 74 -11.42 -17.04 4.79
CA LEU A 74 -11.40 -17.83 6.01
C LEU A 74 -12.02 -17.04 7.17
N PRO A 75 -13.08 -17.54 7.86
CA PRO A 75 -13.65 -16.86 9.01
C PRO A 75 -12.67 -16.83 10.19
N LEU A 76 -12.25 -15.64 10.60
CA LEU A 76 -11.33 -15.39 11.70
C LEU A 76 -12.06 -15.09 13.01
N ALA A 77 -13.09 -14.26 12.94
CA ALA A 77 -13.87 -13.85 14.10
C ALA A 77 -15.33 -13.60 13.72
N ARG A 78 -16.20 -13.64 14.74
CA ARG A 78 -17.57 -13.12 14.65
C ARG A 78 -17.70 -11.92 15.58
N VAL A 79 -18.21 -10.83 15.04
CA VAL A 79 -18.47 -9.60 15.77
C VAL A 79 -19.98 -9.43 15.92
N SER A 80 -20.48 -9.33 17.14
CA SER A 80 -21.87 -9.00 17.44
C SER A 80 -22.15 -7.56 16.97
N TRP A 81 -23.26 -7.34 16.26
CA TRP A 81 -23.54 -6.03 15.70
C TRP A 81 -24.89 -5.49 16.17
N PRO A 82 -24.97 -4.25 16.70
CA PRO A 82 -23.91 -3.23 16.75
C PRO A 82 -23.00 -3.28 18.01
N ASP A 83 -23.15 -4.23 18.91
CA ASP A 83 -22.52 -4.26 20.22
C ASP A 83 -20.97 -4.36 20.17
N GLY A 84 -20.38 -4.80 19.05
CA GLY A 84 -18.94 -4.86 18.85
C GLY A 84 -18.20 -6.00 19.58
N GLU A 85 -18.91 -6.90 20.27
CA GLU A 85 -18.29 -8.04 20.98
C GLU A 85 -17.66 -9.02 19.99
N VAL A 86 -16.38 -9.34 20.20
CA VAL A 86 -15.57 -10.17 19.30
C VAL A 86 -15.43 -11.59 19.84
N THR A 87 -15.80 -12.57 19.03
CA THR A 87 -15.60 -14.00 19.32
C THR A 87 -14.69 -14.62 18.27
N GLY A 88 -13.52 -15.13 18.67
CA GLY A 88 -12.58 -15.80 17.76
C GLY A 88 -13.16 -17.10 17.20
N LEU A 89 -13.03 -17.33 15.91
CA LEU A 89 -13.44 -18.55 15.20
C LEU A 89 -12.24 -19.39 14.78
N SER A 90 -11.21 -18.76 14.25
CA SER A 90 -9.95 -19.40 13.90
C SER A 90 -8.79 -18.42 14.03
N SER A 91 -7.57 -18.94 14.06
CA SER A 91 -6.37 -18.12 14.00
C SER A 91 -5.86 -18.02 12.57
N PRO A 92 -5.31 -16.89 12.12
CA PRO A 92 -4.65 -16.81 10.84
C PRO A 92 -3.58 -17.88 10.70
N ALA A 93 -3.69 -18.72 9.65
CA ALA A 93 -2.79 -19.86 9.44
C ALA A 93 -1.58 -19.51 8.58
N TYR A 94 -1.63 -18.35 7.88
CA TYR A 94 -0.66 -17.92 6.89
C TYR A 94 -0.02 -16.59 7.28
N GLY A 95 1.10 -16.31 6.66
CA GLY A 95 1.86 -15.08 6.80
C GLY A 95 3.32 -15.33 7.14
N PRO A 96 4.24 -14.43 6.73
CA PRO A 96 5.64 -14.54 7.07
C PRO A 96 5.82 -14.51 8.60
N PHE A 97 6.70 -15.36 9.10
CA PHE A 97 7.01 -15.47 10.54
C PHE A 97 5.82 -15.80 11.46
N ARG A 98 4.72 -16.35 10.93
CA ARG A 98 3.51 -16.63 11.74
C ARG A 98 3.79 -17.43 13.03
N ARG A 99 4.84 -18.26 13.05
CA ARG A 99 5.30 -18.98 14.23
C ARG A 99 5.70 -18.10 15.41
N LEU A 100 5.96 -16.79 15.19
CA LEU A 100 6.33 -15.83 16.24
C LEU A 100 5.12 -15.12 16.86
N TYR A 101 3.94 -15.21 16.24
CA TYR A 101 2.71 -14.59 16.75
C TYR A 101 2.10 -15.48 17.82
N LEU A 102 2.49 -15.26 19.06
CA LEU A 102 1.98 -15.97 20.22
C LEU A 102 0.93 -15.13 20.94
N THR A 103 -0.06 -15.78 21.53
CA THR A 103 -0.98 -15.06 22.46
C THR A 103 -0.27 -14.66 23.74
N PRO A 104 -0.74 -13.64 24.48
CA PRO A 104 -0.16 -13.28 25.78
C PRO A 104 -0.05 -14.47 26.75
N SER A 105 -1.06 -15.33 26.77
CA SER A 105 -1.06 -16.51 27.65
C SER A 105 0.02 -17.54 27.28
N HIS A 106 0.25 -17.77 25.98
CA HIS A 106 1.31 -18.66 25.51
C HIS A 106 2.69 -18.04 25.75
N THR A 107 2.85 -16.74 25.52
CA THR A 107 4.10 -16.01 25.74
C THR A 107 4.53 -16.08 27.22
N ARG A 108 3.65 -15.74 28.14
CA ARG A 108 3.91 -15.83 29.58
C ARG A 108 4.26 -17.26 30.02
N LYS A 109 3.62 -18.27 29.43
CA LYS A 109 3.94 -19.68 29.78
C LYS A 109 5.31 -20.09 29.25
N ALA A 110 5.71 -19.63 28.07
CA ALA A 110 6.96 -20.02 27.40
C ALA A 110 8.17 -19.23 27.92
N TYR A 111 7.99 -17.95 28.28
CA TYR A 111 9.06 -16.98 28.48
C TYR A 111 9.01 -16.22 29.81
N ALA A 112 8.28 -16.72 30.82
CA ALA A 112 8.20 -16.08 32.11
C ALA A 112 9.58 -15.83 32.75
N GLY A 113 9.72 -14.69 33.44
CA GLY A 113 10.94 -14.28 34.12
C GLY A 113 11.98 -13.57 33.23
N ARG A 114 11.64 -13.25 31.99
CA ARG A 114 12.47 -12.46 31.09
C ARG A 114 12.09 -10.99 31.17
N THR A 115 13.06 -10.09 30.93
CA THR A 115 12.77 -8.68 30.74
C THR A 115 12.14 -8.48 29.38
N VAL A 116 10.93 -7.91 29.32
CA VAL A 116 10.21 -7.63 28.07
C VAL A 116 10.72 -6.32 27.49
N VAL A 117 11.19 -6.34 26.26
CA VAL A 117 11.68 -5.17 25.53
C VAL A 117 10.76 -4.94 24.32
N PRO A 118 9.90 -3.91 24.33
CA PRO A 118 9.13 -3.52 23.14
C PRO A 118 10.07 -3.03 22.03
N VAL A 119 9.88 -3.53 20.81
CA VAL A 119 10.69 -3.18 19.64
C VAL A 119 9.74 -2.64 18.56
N THR A 120 9.88 -1.36 18.25
CA THR A 120 9.07 -0.66 17.24
C THR A 120 9.86 -0.30 15.99
N ASP A 121 11.20 -0.42 16.03
CA ASP A 121 12.10 -0.14 14.92
C ASP A 121 13.33 -1.06 14.98
N ALA A 122 14.17 -1.02 13.95
CA ALA A 122 15.43 -1.75 13.94
C ALA A 122 16.34 -1.31 15.10
N LEU A 123 16.93 -2.29 15.79
CA LEU A 123 17.80 -2.02 16.94
C LEU A 123 19.18 -1.58 16.49
N THR A 124 19.64 -0.45 17.01
CA THR A 124 20.99 0.07 16.84
C THR A 124 22.03 -0.75 17.60
N THR A 125 23.31 -0.60 17.26
CA THR A 125 24.43 -1.23 17.97
C THR A 125 24.41 -0.88 19.46
N ALA A 126 24.08 0.37 19.81
CA ALA A 126 24.02 0.83 21.20
C ALA A 126 22.85 0.19 21.98
N GLU A 127 21.66 0.12 21.38
CA GLU A 127 20.48 -0.53 21.99
C GLU A 127 20.70 -2.03 22.21
N ILE A 128 21.31 -2.72 21.25
CA ILE A 128 21.67 -4.14 21.38
C ILE A 128 22.62 -4.34 22.56
N ALA A 129 23.61 -3.45 22.72
CA ALA A 129 24.54 -3.49 23.86
C ALA A 129 23.83 -3.24 25.19
N GLU A 130 22.89 -2.28 25.26
CA GLU A 130 22.05 -2.01 26.44
C GLU A 130 21.20 -3.23 26.79
N ILE A 131 20.54 -3.85 25.81
CA ILE A 131 19.70 -5.04 26.01
C ILE A 131 20.54 -6.22 26.53
N ALA A 132 21.78 -6.39 26.05
CA ALA A 132 22.65 -7.48 26.45
C ALA A 132 22.96 -7.47 27.97
N ASP A 133 22.94 -6.30 28.61
CA ASP A 133 23.19 -6.15 30.04
C ASP A 133 21.95 -6.51 30.92
N LEU A 134 20.76 -6.68 30.30
CA LEU A 134 19.53 -7.01 31.00
C LEU A 134 19.42 -8.51 31.39
N GLY A 135 20.28 -9.37 30.85
CA GLY A 135 20.18 -10.83 30.99
C GLY A 135 19.19 -11.47 30.04
N PRO A 136 18.36 -12.44 30.47
CA PRO A 136 17.36 -13.06 29.62
C PRO A 136 16.27 -12.07 29.20
N VAL A 137 16.06 -11.89 27.90
CA VAL A 137 15.12 -10.91 27.35
C VAL A 137 14.06 -11.55 26.44
N LEU A 138 12.92 -10.90 26.36
CA LEU A 138 11.88 -11.14 25.37
C LEU A 138 11.73 -9.87 24.51
N LEU A 139 12.20 -9.92 23.29
CA LEU A 139 11.99 -8.86 22.29
C LEU A 139 10.55 -8.97 21.77
N LEU A 140 9.73 -8.00 22.10
CA LEU A 140 8.33 -7.93 21.69
C LEU A 140 8.22 -7.01 20.47
N ALA A 141 8.31 -7.59 19.26
CA ALA A 141 8.26 -6.83 18.01
C ALA A 141 6.83 -6.39 17.71
N LEU A 142 6.59 -5.07 17.72
CA LEU A 142 5.29 -4.45 17.45
C LEU A 142 5.18 -4.19 15.93
N VAL A 143 4.56 -5.14 15.21
CA VAL A 143 4.61 -5.26 13.74
C VAL A 143 3.27 -4.97 13.06
N GLY A 144 2.37 -4.27 13.70
CA GLY A 144 1.08 -3.91 13.11
C GLY A 144 1.19 -2.85 12.00
N HIS A 145 0.14 -2.74 11.21
CA HIS A 145 0.08 -1.80 10.08
C HIS A 145 0.19 -0.35 10.56
N GLY A 146 1.17 0.37 9.99
CA GLY A 146 1.43 1.78 10.29
C GLY A 146 2.22 2.03 11.58
N THR A 147 2.54 1.02 12.38
CA THR A 147 3.30 1.19 13.63
C THR A 147 4.81 1.34 13.38
N PRO A 148 5.52 0.41 12.71
CA PRO A 148 6.92 0.59 12.41
C PRO A 148 7.13 1.40 11.13
N ALA A 149 8.26 2.08 11.03
CA ALA A 149 8.73 2.69 9.78
C ALA A 149 9.10 1.60 8.75
N LEU A 150 9.68 0.49 9.23
CA LEU A 150 9.98 -0.69 8.43
C LEU A 150 8.71 -1.52 8.17
N SER A 151 8.70 -2.29 7.09
CA SER A 151 7.67 -3.29 6.90
C SER A 151 7.68 -4.32 8.04
N PRO A 152 6.52 -4.93 8.39
CA PRO A 152 6.45 -5.97 9.43
C PRO A 152 7.47 -7.11 9.24
N VAL A 153 7.74 -7.47 7.97
CA VAL A 153 8.70 -8.52 7.63
C VAL A 153 10.14 -8.08 7.89
N ALA A 154 10.47 -6.84 7.53
CA ALA A 154 11.80 -6.28 7.75
C ALA A 154 12.09 -6.08 9.24
N LEU A 155 11.13 -5.53 10.00
CA LEU A 155 11.28 -5.40 11.45
C LEU A 155 11.52 -6.75 12.12
N LEU A 156 10.76 -7.79 11.75
CA LEU A 156 10.98 -9.14 12.30
C LEU A 156 12.33 -9.72 11.92
N ARG A 157 12.80 -9.50 10.69
CA ARG A 157 14.16 -9.92 10.27
C ARG A 157 15.24 -9.21 11.08
N ALA A 158 15.14 -7.89 11.20
CA ALA A 158 16.10 -7.09 11.97
C ALA A 158 16.10 -7.50 13.46
N THR A 159 14.90 -7.71 14.06
CA THR A 159 14.77 -8.16 15.46
C THR A 159 15.34 -9.56 15.67
N LEU A 160 15.15 -10.49 14.73
CA LEU A 160 15.74 -11.82 14.80
C LEU A 160 17.28 -11.78 14.71
N LEU A 161 17.84 -10.98 13.81
CA LEU A 161 19.29 -10.77 13.70
C LEU A 161 19.86 -10.18 15.00
N ALA A 162 19.18 -9.17 15.58
CA ALA A 162 19.59 -8.64 16.88
C ALA A 162 19.54 -9.72 17.98
N ALA A 163 18.49 -10.54 18.02
CA ALA A 163 18.34 -11.62 18.99
C ALA A 163 19.45 -12.67 18.90
N GLU A 164 19.96 -12.95 17.69
CA GLU A 164 21.09 -13.90 17.49
C GLU A 164 22.40 -13.42 18.14
N THR A 165 22.57 -12.10 18.34
CA THR A 165 23.75 -11.51 18.98
C THR A 165 23.65 -11.42 20.50
N LEU A 166 22.44 -11.57 21.06
CA LEU A 166 22.15 -11.51 22.49
C LEU A 166 22.38 -12.87 23.17
N PRO A 167 22.86 -12.90 24.43
CA PRO A 167 23.19 -14.14 25.11
C PRO A 167 22.00 -15.10 25.33
N ASP A 168 20.81 -14.55 25.60
CA ASP A 168 19.58 -15.30 25.84
C ASP A 168 18.37 -14.42 25.50
N ALA A 169 17.96 -14.45 24.23
CA ALA A 169 16.84 -13.68 23.72
C ALA A 169 15.77 -14.57 23.07
N ALA A 170 14.52 -14.20 23.23
CA ALA A 170 13.39 -14.74 22.49
C ALA A 170 12.68 -13.59 21.74
N VAL A 171 12.01 -13.90 20.64
CA VAL A 171 11.26 -12.92 19.83
C VAL A 171 9.81 -13.34 19.75
N VAL A 172 8.89 -12.41 20.01
CA VAL A 172 7.45 -12.56 19.79
C VAL A 172 6.96 -11.39 18.96
N ALA A 173 6.17 -11.69 17.93
CA ALA A 173 5.54 -10.72 17.05
C ALA A 173 4.14 -10.36 17.57
N VAL A 174 3.82 -9.07 17.55
CA VAL A 174 2.53 -8.53 18.01
C VAL A 174 1.97 -7.57 16.95
N PRO A 175 0.81 -7.84 16.37
CA PRO A 175 0.23 -7.01 15.32
C PRO A 175 -0.47 -5.76 15.91
N LEU A 176 0.30 -4.85 16.51
CA LEU A 176 -0.21 -3.58 17.04
C LEU A 176 -0.24 -2.54 15.92
N ALA A 177 -1.43 -2.20 15.41
CA ALA A 177 -1.61 -1.19 14.38
C ALA A 177 -1.60 0.23 14.94
N SER A 178 -1.28 1.21 14.08
CA SER A 178 -1.44 2.65 14.36
C SER A 178 -2.81 3.15 13.89
N HIS A 179 -3.42 4.07 14.65
CA HIS A 179 -4.75 4.64 14.41
C HIS A 179 -4.69 6.13 14.09
N ASP A 180 -3.51 6.66 13.75
CA ASP A 180 -3.26 8.07 13.44
C ASP A 180 -3.57 9.03 14.61
N ASP A 181 -3.61 8.49 15.85
CA ASP A 181 -3.74 9.24 17.11
C ASP A 181 -2.62 8.80 18.07
N ALA A 182 -1.58 9.62 18.16
CA ALA A 182 -0.37 9.28 18.92
C ALA A 182 -0.63 9.01 20.44
N GLU A 183 -1.62 9.66 21.04
CA GLU A 183 -1.96 9.44 22.45
C GLU A 183 -2.70 8.11 22.63
N ALA A 184 -3.67 7.83 21.78
CA ALA A 184 -4.39 6.57 21.77
C ALA A 184 -3.48 5.39 21.41
N ASP A 185 -2.63 5.51 20.39
CA ASP A 185 -1.66 4.49 19.97
C ASP A 185 -0.66 4.18 21.09
N HIS A 186 -0.17 5.21 21.81
CA HIS A 186 0.69 5.02 22.97
C HIS A 186 -0.03 4.24 24.09
N ALA A 187 -1.28 4.61 24.41
CA ALA A 187 -2.06 3.94 25.44
C ALA A 187 -2.34 2.47 25.10
N LEU A 188 -2.68 2.19 23.82
CA LEU A 188 -2.86 0.81 23.31
C LEU A 188 -1.55 0.02 23.39
N GLY A 189 -0.43 0.64 23.00
CA GLY A 189 0.90 0.03 23.09
C GLY A 189 1.26 -0.38 24.49
N VAL A 190 1.05 0.50 25.47
CA VAL A 190 1.28 0.18 26.89
C VAL A 190 0.42 -1.00 27.35
N ALA A 191 -0.88 -0.97 27.06
CA ALA A 191 -1.81 -2.04 27.45
C ALA A 191 -1.42 -3.39 26.85
N VAL A 192 -1.04 -3.42 25.56
CA VAL A 192 -0.58 -4.63 24.88
C VAL A 192 0.70 -5.17 25.51
N VAL A 193 1.72 -4.31 25.71
CA VAL A 193 3.00 -4.73 26.32
C VAL A 193 2.78 -5.29 27.71
N GLU A 194 1.95 -4.65 28.55
CA GLU A 194 1.58 -5.14 29.89
C GLU A 194 0.86 -6.50 29.85
N ALA A 195 -0.05 -6.70 28.86
CA ALA A 195 -0.73 -7.98 28.67
C ALA A 195 0.25 -9.12 28.36
N TYR A 196 1.28 -8.86 27.57
CA TYR A 196 2.32 -9.84 27.25
C TYR A 196 3.30 -10.04 28.41
N ALA A 197 3.69 -8.98 29.09
CA ALA A 197 4.62 -9.05 30.24
C ALA A 197 4.01 -9.80 31.44
N GLY A 198 2.73 -9.57 31.74
CA GLY A 198 2.01 -10.30 32.82
C GLY A 198 2.62 -10.16 34.20
N GLY A 199 3.42 -9.09 34.42
CA GLY A 199 4.12 -8.79 35.67
C GLY A 199 5.64 -8.99 35.61
N ASP A 200 6.18 -9.52 34.53
CA ASP A 200 7.63 -9.53 34.28
C ASP A 200 8.12 -8.09 34.03
N PRO A 201 9.41 -7.79 34.30
CA PRO A 201 9.96 -6.45 34.07
C PRO A 201 9.82 -6.00 32.60
N ILE A 202 9.49 -4.72 32.39
CA ILE A 202 9.45 -4.10 31.08
C ILE A 202 10.60 -3.10 31.00
N HIS A 203 11.39 -3.15 29.94
CA HIS A 203 12.44 -2.20 29.63
C HIS A 203 12.12 -1.49 28.30
N ALA A 204 11.73 -0.23 28.39
CA ALA A 204 11.48 0.60 27.22
C ALA A 204 12.79 1.27 26.76
N LEU A 205 13.14 1.10 25.51
CA LEU A 205 14.30 1.78 24.92
C LEU A 205 14.00 3.27 24.77
N VAL A 206 15.03 4.08 24.97
CA VAL A 206 14.97 5.52 24.67
C VAL A 206 15.39 5.69 23.23
N SER A 207 14.71 6.58 22.49
CA SER A 207 15.04 6.86 21.08
C SER A 207 16.55 6.97 20.86
N PRO A 208 17.12 6.25 19.88
CA PRO A 208 18.56 6.18 19.69
C PRO A 208 19.14 7.56 19.34
N ALA A 209 20.35 7.82 19.84
CA ALA A 209 21.10 9.04 19.53
C ALA A 209 21.83 8.99 18.18
N SER A 210 21.84 7.84 17.51
CA SER A 210 22.53 7.61 16.23
C SER A 210 21.87 6.48 15.44
N ASP A 211 22.06 6.51 14.12
CA ASP A 211 21.64 5.47 13.17
C ASP A 211 22.76 4.45 12.91
N ASP A 212 23.51 4.07 13.95
CA ASP A 212 24.58 3.07 13.83
C ASP A 212 24.00 1.67 14.03
N TYR A 213 23.82 0.96 12.93
CA TYR A 213 23.27 -0.40 12.91
C TYR A 213 24.37 -1.43 12.62
N PRO A 214 24.27 -2.66 13.18
CA PRO A 214 25.06 -3.78 12.69
C PRO A 214 24.86 -3.99 11.19
N ALA A 215 25.93 -4.37 10.46
CA ALA A 215 25.90 -4.44 8.98
C ALA A 215 24.76 -5.30 8.42
N GLU A 216 24.41 -6.40 9.10
CA GLU A 216 23.33 -7.29 8.67
C GLU A 216 21.94 -6.67 8.87
N ILE A 217 21.76 -5.86 9.91
CA ILE A 217 20.52 -5.11 10.15
C ILE A 217 20.43 -3.94 9.16
N ALA A 218 21.52 -3.21 8.94
CA ALA A 218 21.56 -2.15 7.93
C ALA A 218 21.15 -2.67 6.55
N ALA A 219 21.64 -3.85 6.15
CA ALA A 219 21.26 -4.47 4.89
C ALA A 219 19.76 -4.82 4.80
N VAL A 220 19.09 -5.13 5.91
CA VAL A 220 17.63 -5.33 5.95
C VAL A 220 16.92 -4.00 5.76
N ILE A 221 17.38 -2.93 6.42
CA ILE A 221 16.82 -1.58 6.29
C ILE A 221 16.95 -1.10 4.83
N ASP A 222 18.13 -1.18 4.24
CA ASP A 222 18.40 -0.77 2.86
C ASP A 222 17.55 -1.55 1.84
N SER A 223 17.27 -2.83 2.12
CA SER A 223 16.41 -3.66 1.26
C SER A 223 14.93 -3.33 1.38
N ASP A 224 14.47 -2.89 2.55
CA ASP A 224 13.07 -2.56 2.83
C ASP A 224 12.74 -1.12 2.44
N GLN A 225 13.70 -0.23 2.63
CA GLN A 225 13.60 1.20 2.32
C GLN A 225 14.74 1.60 1.36
N PRO A 226 14.69 1.13 0.10
CA PRO A 226 15.75 1.45 -0.87
C PRO A 226 15.78 2.95 -1.15
N ALA A 227 16.96 3.45 -1.53
CA ALA A 227 17.10 4.82 -1.99
C ALA A 227 16.13 5.12 -3.16
N PRO A 228 15.67 6.36 -3.34
CA PRO A 228 14.68 6.70 -4.38
C PRO A 228 15.04 6.19 -5.78
N GLU A 229 16.32 6.18 -6.15
CA GLU A 229 16.83 5.66 -7.44
C GLU A 229 16.63 4.15 -7.62
N ASP A 230 16.56 3.39 -6.52
CA ASP A 230 16.38 1.92 -6.52
C ASP A 230 14.95 1.50 -6.17
N GLN A 231 14.15 2.43 -5.66
CA GLN A 231 12.76 2.18 -5.29
C GLN A 231 11.90 1.81 -6.51
N GLY A 232 10.93 0.92 -6.33
CA GLY A 232 9.91 0.67 -7.34
C GLY A 232 9.12 1.93 -7.66
N LEU A 233 8.95 2.25 -8.96
CA LEU A 233 8.41 3.54 -9.38
C LEU A 233 7.30 3.40 -10.40
N VAL A 234 6.20 4.12 -10.18
CA VAL A 234 5.13 4.29 -11.16
C VAL A 234 5.10 5.73 -11.65
N ILE A 235 5.47 5.95 -12.91
CA ILE A 235 5.32 7.25 -13.57
C ILE A 235 3.98 7.27 -14.31
N PHE A 236 3.06 8.08 -13.81
CA PHE A 236 1.67 8.09 -14.25
C PHE A 236 1.34 9.39 -15.00
N PHE A 237 1.23 9.29 -16.34
CA PHE A 237 0.85 10.41 -17.19
C PHE A 237 -0.67 10.53 -17.27
N THR A 238 -1.20 11.73 -17.01
CA THR A 238 -2.61 12.09 -17.22
C THR A 238 -2.74 13.31 -18.10
N GLY A 239 -3.91 13.54 -18.70
CA GLY A 239 -4.19 14.68 -19.58
C GLY A 239 -5.16 14.31 -20.71
N LEU A 240 -5.60 15.28 -21.48
CA LEU A 240 -6.57 15.14 -22.56
C LEU A 240 -6.08 14.23 -23.72
N SER A 241 -6.99 13.70 -24.50
CA SER A 241 -6.64 13.03 -25.76
C SER A 241 -5.86 14.00 -26.67
N GLY A 242 -4.78 13.56 -27.29
CA GLY A 242 -3.98 14.47 -28.16
C GLY A 242 -3.04 15.43 -27.42
N SER A 243 -3.02 15.43 -26.08
CA SER A 243 -2.11 16.31 -25.32
C SER A 243 -0.62 15.96 -25.42
N GLY A 244 -0.27 14.77 -25.90
CA GLY A 244 1.13 14.34 -26.05
C GLY A 244 1.59 13.27 -25.06
N LYS A 245 0.76 12.80 -24.13
CA LYS A 245 1.09 11.82 -23.07
C LYS A 245 1.88 10.62 -23.57
N SER A 246 1.30 9.85 -24.50
CA SER A 246 1.96 8.63 -25.01
C SER A 246 3.26 8.92 -25.76
N THR A 247 3.41 10.12 -26.33
CA THR A 247 4.65 10.55 -26.97
C THR A 247 5.73 10.83 -25.96
N LEU A 248 5.42 11.61 -24.91
CA LEU A 248 6.34 11.91 -23.81
C LEU A 248 6.68 10.64 -23.03
N ALA A 249 5.70 9.80 -22.73
CA ALA A 249 5.91 8.53 -22.04
C ALA A 249 6.90 7.62 -22.81
N ARG A 250 6.77 7.52 -24.13
CA ARG A 250 7.71 6.74 -24.96
C ARG A 250 9.09 7.36 -24.96
N ALA A 251 9.21 8.67 -25.19
CA ALA A 251 10.49 9.35 -25.19
C ALA A 251 11.22 9.22 -23.83
N LEU A 252 10.47 9.27 -22.72
CA LEU A 252 11.03 9.00 -21.40
C LEU A 252 11.54 7.57 -21.27
N MET A 253 10.75 6.59 -21.70
CA MET A 253 11.15 5.17 -21.66
C MET A 253 12.39 4.92 -22.50
N ASP A 254 12.46 5.47 -23.72
CA ASP A 254 13.62 5.35 -24.60
C ASP A 254 14.87 5.88 -23.90
N ARG A 255 14.80 7.06 -23.29
CA ARG A 255 15.91 7.67 -22.55
C ARG A 255 16.36 6.81 -21.35
N ILE A 256 15.43 6.26 -20.56
CA ILE A 256 15.76 5.39 -19.42
C ILE A 256 16.42 4.08 -19.89
N LEU A 257 15.88 3.48 -20.97
CA LEU A 257 16.43 2.23 -21.52
C LEU A 257 17.82 2.42 -22.14
N GLU A 258 18.08 3.56 -22.80
CA GLU A 258 19.39 3.90 -23.37
C GLU A 258 20.46 4.07 -22.30
N GLN A 259 20.10 4.47 -21.09
CA GLN A 259 21.03 4.55 -19.96
C GLN A 259 21.36 3.20 -19.35
N GLY A 260 20.48 2.21 -19.50
CA GLY A 260 20.70 0.84 -19.08
C GLY A 260 20.64 0.59 -17.56
N ALA A 261 20.32 1.62 -16.75
CA ALA A 261 20.26 1.48 -15.29
C ALA A 261 19.01 0.71 -14.83
N ARG A 262 17.87 0.88 -15.51
CA ARG A 262 16.59 0.26 -15.13
C ARG A 262 15.86 -0.31 -16.35
N THR A 263 15.09 -1.38 -16.13
CA THR A 263 14.08 -1.86 -17.09
C THR A 263 12.77 -1.10 -16.91
N VAL A 264 11.98 -0.98 -17.97
CA VAL A 264 10.72 -0.22 -17.96
C VAL A 264 9.58 -1.06 -18.50
N THR A 265 8.44 -1.07 -17.82
CA THR A 265 7.20 -1.65 -18.31
C THR A 265 6.27 -0.54 -18.79
N SER A 266 5.83 -0.62 -20.06
CA SER A 266 4.84 0.30 -20.63
C SER A 266 3.41 -0.18 -20.39
N LEU A 267 2.60 0.64 -19.74
CA LEU A 267 1.17 0.41 -19.53
C LEU A 267 0.35 1.49 -20.25
N ASP A 268 0.54 1.58 -21.57
CA ASP A 268 -0.27 2.46 -22.45
C ASP A 268 -1.72 1.98 -22.50
N GLY A 269 -2.67 2.91 -22.37
CA GLY A 269 -4.10 2.59 -22.27
C GLY A 269 -4.64 1.79 -23.47
N ASP A 270 -4.13 2.03 -24.68
CA ASP A 270 -4.55 1.31 -25.89
C ASP A 270 -3.99 -0.14 -25.91
N VAL A 271 -2.77 -0.35 -25.38
CA VAL A 271 -2.15 -1.68 -25.26
C VAL A 271 -2.85 -2.50 -24.19
N VAL A 272 -3.08 -1.90 -23.02
CA VAL A 272 -3.76 -2.57 -21.90
C VAL A 272 -5.17 -3.00 -22.27
N ARG A 273 -5.92 -2.17 -23.02
CA ARG A 273 -7.26 -2.53 -23.48
C ARG A 273 -7.29 -3.78 -24.34
N ARG A 274 -6.25 -4.04 -25.14
CA ARG A 274 -6.19 -5.25 -25.99
C ARG A 274 -5.90 -6.53 -25.20
N ASN A 275 -5.19 -6.41 -24.08
CA ASN A 275 -4.71 -7.57 -23.30
C ASN A 275 -5.48 -7.74 -21.98
N LEU A 276 -5.34 -6.77 -21.07
CA LEU A 276 -5.85 -6.86 -19.71
C LEU A 276 -7.32 -6.45 -19.60
N SER A 277 -7.78 -5.55 -20.45
CA SER A 277 -9.11 -4.96 -20.40
C SER A 277 -9.93 -5.23 -21.67
N ALA A 278 -9.65 -6.35 -22.35
CA ALA A 278 -10.46 -6.81 -23.46
C ALA A 278 -11.92 -7.01 -23.02
N GLY A 279 -12.86 -6.42 -23.76
CA GLY A 279 -14.29 -6.47 -23.44
C GLY A 279 -14.83 -5.27 -22.67
N LEU A 280 -13.98 -4.41 -22.09
CA LEU A 280 -14.43 -3.13 -21.54
C LEU A 280 -14.80 -2.16 -22.67
N THR A 281 -15.90 -1.43 -22.48
CA THR A 281 -16.38 -0.38 -23.37
C THR A 281 -15.70 0.97 -23.06
N PHE A 282 -16.27 2.07 -23.58
CA PHE A 282 -15.83 3.44 -23.26
C PHE A 282 -16.80 4.17 -22.34
N SER A 283 -17.73 3.45 -21.66
CA SER A 283 -18.53 4.03 -20.60
C SER A 283 -17.66 4.59 -19.47
N LYS A 284 -18.20 5.46 -18.65
CA LYS A 284 -17.46 6.03 -17.52
C LYS A 284 -16.92 4.92 -16.60
N GLU A 285 -17.75 3.97 -16.22
CA GLU A 285 -17.45 2.85 -15.33
C GLU A 285 -16.33 1.97 -15.90
N ASP A 286 -16.41 1.65 -17.20
CA ASP A 286 -15.40 0.82 -17.86
C ASP A 286 -14.05 1.55 -18.01
N ARG A 287 -14.08 2.88 -18.23
CA ARG A 287 -12.87 3.70 -18.24
C ARG A 287 -12.19 3.70 -16.87
N GLU A 288 -12.94 3.92 -15.79
CA GLU A 288 -12.43 3.89 -14.43
C GLU A 288 -11.89 2.50 -14.07
N THR A 289 -12.62 1.43 -14.41
CA THR A 289 -12.18 0.04 -14.23
C THR A 289 -10.86 -0.23 -14.95
N ASN A 290 -10.71 0.26 -16.20
CA ASN A 290 -9.47 0.12 -16.94
C ASN A 290 -8.30 0.83 -16.25
N ILE A 291 -8.52 2.03 -15.69
CA ILE A 291 -7.48 2.78 -15.00
C ILE A 291 -7.07 2.08 -13.70
N ARG A 292 -8.03 1.56 -12.90
CA ARG A 292 -7.74 0.78 -11.70
C ARG A 292 -6.95 -0.49 -12.02
N ARG A 293 -7.26 -1.19 -13.12
CA ARG A 293 -6.48 -2.36 -13.58
C ARG A 293 -5.05 -1.98 -13.97
N ILE A 294 -4.87 -0.86 -14.69
CA ILE A 294 -3.54 -0.32 -15.00
C ILE A 294 -2.79 -0.02 -13.71
N GLY A 295 -3.42 0.67 -12.77
CA GLY A 295 -2.85 1.04 -11.49
C GLY A 295 -2.43 -0.17 -10.65
N TRP A 296 -3.29 -1.17 -10.56
CA TRP A 296 -2.98 -2.38 -9.81
C TRP A 296 -1.78 -3.15 -10.41
N VAL A 297 -1.72 -3.30 -11.73
CA VAL A 297 -0.56 -3.94 -12.39
C VAL A 297 0.71 -3.11 -12.19
N ALA A 298 0.61 -1.77 -12.26
CA ALA A 298 1.74 -0.88 -12.03
C ALA A 298 2.26 -1.00 -10.58
N ALA A 299 1.36 -1.08 -9.61
CA ALA A 299 1.69 -1.30 -8.20
C ALA A 299 2.43 -2.63 -7.99
N GLU A 300 1.96 -3.73 -8.60
CA GLU A 300 2.65 -5.02 -8.50
C GLU A 300 4.05 -4.99 -9.15
N ILE A 301 4.25 -4.22 -10.21
CA ILE A 301 5.57 -4.01 -10.80
C ILE A 301 6.47 -3.24 -9.84
N SER A 302 5.96 -2.17 -9.22
CA SER A 302 6.72 -1.33 -8.28
C SER A 302 7.06 -2.09 -6.98
N ARG A 303 6.19 -2.98 -6.50
CA ARG A 303 6.43 -3.85 -5.34
C ARG A 303 7.74 -4.63 -5.43
N HIS A 304 8.17 -4.94 -6.64
CA HIS A 304 9.39 -5.70 -6.92
C HIS A 304 10.54 -4.83 -7.45
N GLY A 305 10.55 -3.52 -7.12
CA GLY A 305 11.60 -2.60 -7.55
C GLY A 305 11.52 -2.21 -9.03
N GLY A 306 10.46 -2.64 -9.75
CA GLY A 306 10.30 -2.34 -11.18
C GLY A 306 9.83 -0.90 -11.44
N LEU A 307 10.03 -0.43 -12.68
CA LEU A 307 9.54 0.85 -13.15
C LEU A 307 8.41 0.65 -14.15
N ALA A 308 7.24 1.22 -13.87
CA ALA A 308 6.08 1.21 -14.75
C ALA A 308 5.77 2.63 -15.27
N VAL A 309 5.61 2.78 -16.58
CA VAL A 309 5.18 4.03 -17.21
C VAL A 309 3.76 3.86 -17.74
N CYS A 310 2.81 4.56 -17.10
CA CYS A 310 1.40 4.53 -17.41
C CYS A 310 0.99 5.79 -18.18
N SER A 311 0.21 5.67 -19.28
CA SER A 311 -0.22 6.85 -20.04
C SER A 311 -1.71 6.88 -20.41
N PRO A 312 -2.64 6.57 -19.48
CA PRO A 312 -4.08 6.72 -19.71
C PRO A 312 -4.50 8.20 -19.69
N ILE A 313 -5.76 8.49 -20.03
CA ILE A 313 -6.34 9.83 -19.83
C ILE A 313 -6.53 10.12 -18.34
N ALA A 314 -7.08 9.17 -17.59
CA ALA A 314 -7.39 9.25 -16.15
C ALA A 314 -8.05 10.58 -15.74
N PRO A 315 -9.30 10.84 -16.22
CA PRO A 315 -9.88 12.17 -16.11
C PRO A 315 -10.39 12.52 -14.72
N PHE A 316 -10.65 11.54 -13.85
CA PHE A 316 -11.24 11.74 -12.54
C PHE A 316 -10.20 11.62 -11.42
N ASP A 317 -10.23 12.54 -10.48
CA ASP A 317 -9.29 12.57 -9.37
C ASP A 317 -9.40 11.32 -8.49
N ALA A 318 -10.60 10.94 -8.10
CA ALA A 318 -10.83 9.76 -7.27
C ALA A 318 -10.14 8.50 -7.82
N THR A 319 -10.16 8.32 -9.16
CA THR A 319 -9.52 7.15 -9.77
C THR A 319 -7.98 7.25 -9.76
N ARG A 320 -7.43 8.47 -9.87
CA ARG A 320 -5.98 8.69 -9.73
C ARG A 320 -5.52 8.42 -8.29
N GLN A 321 -6.31 8.87 -7.31
CA GLN A 321 -6.04 8.59 -5.89
C GLN A 321 -6.15 7.09 -5.56
N ASP A 322 -7.07 6.34 -6.19
CA ASP A 322 -7.11 4.88 -6.07
C ASP A 322 -5.79 4.25 -6.54
N VAL A 323 -5.26 4.72 -7.69
CA VAL A 323 -3.98 4.21 -8.21
C VAL A 323 -2.82 4.57 -7.30
N ARG A 324 -2.76 5.80 -6.78
CA ARG A 324 -1.73 6.22 -5.81
C ARG A 324 -1.74 5.29 -4.60
N ARG A 325 -2.90 5.05 -3.99
CA ARG A 325 -3.01 4.12 -2.85
C ARG A 325 -2.52 2.72 -3.17
N TYR A 326 -2.83 2.16 -4.35
CA TYR A 326 -2.32 0.84 -4.73
C TYR A 326 -0.79 0.79 -4.76
N VAL A 327 -0.15 1.87 -5.23
CA VAL A 327 1.31 1.98 -5.30
C VAL A 327 1.90 2.17 -3.90
N ASP A 328 1.31 3.02 -3.08
CA ASP A 328 1.71 3.26 -1.69
C ASP A 328 1.61 1.96 -0.86
N ASP A 329 0.49 1.23 -0.97
CA ASP A 329 0.27 -0.07 -0.30
C ASP A 329 1.26 -1.15 -0.81
N ALA A 330 1.80 -0.97 -2.00
CA ALA A 330 2.84 -1.84 -2.57
C ALA A 330 4.26 -1.47 -2.10
N GLY A 331 4.43 -0.36 -1.39
CA GLY A 331 5.75 0.17 -1.00
C GLY A 331 6.52 0.83 -2.15
N GLY A 332 5.83 1.16 -3.26
CA GLY A 332 6.40 1.84 -4.41
C GLY A 332 6.24 3.36 -4.32
N ALA A 333 6.93 4.07 -5.20
CA ALA A 333 6.76 5.51 -5.40
C ALA A 333 5.80 5.81 -6.55
N PHE A 334 4.94 6.81 -6.37
CA PHE A 334 4.00 7.28 -7.40
C PHE A 334 4.35 8.70 -7.83
N PHE A 335 4.65 8.88 -9.13
CA PHE A 335 5.01 10.16 -9.72
C PHE A 335 4.00 10.56 -10.79
N LEU A 336 3.24 11.63 -10.56
CA LEU A 336 2.13 12.07 -11.41
C LEU A 336 2.57 13.17 -12.37
N VAL A 337 2.50 12.90 -13.68
CA VAL A 337 2.80 13.87 -14.74
C VAL A 337 1.49 14.34 -15.38
N HIS A 338 1.14 15.59 -15.17
CA HIS A 338 0.01 16.25 -15.83
C HIS A 338 0.44 16.87 -17.15
N VAL A 339 0.06 16.24 -18.28
CA VAL A 339 0.27 16.83 -19.62
C VAL A 339 -0.87 17.81 -19.91
N ALA A 340 -0.65 19.07 -19.52
CA ALA A 340 -1.63 20.15 -19.40
C ALA A 340 -1.80 20.96 -20.71
N THR A 341 -1.62 20.32 -21.86
CA THR A 341 -1.86 20.94 -23.16
C THR A 341 -3.32 21.39 -23.27
N PRO A 342 -3.61 22.66 -23.59
CA PRO A 342 -4.95 23.19 -23.68
C PRO A 342 -5.87 22.43 -24.63
N LEU A 343 -7.17 22.40 -24.31
CA LEU A 343 -8.18 21.68 -25.11
C LEU A 343 -8.17 22.10 -26.58
N GLU A 344 -8.08 23.41 -26.84
CA GLU A 344 -8.06 23.98 -28.20
C GLU A 344 -6.90 23.44 -29.04
N GLU A 345 -5.73 23.26 -28.38
CA GLU A 345 -4.56 22.71 -29.07
C GLU A 345 -4.71 21.19 -29.27
N CYS A 346 -5.31 20.48 -28.33
CA CYS A 346 -5.63 19.05 -28.48
C CYS A 346 -6.63 18.82 -29.63
N GLU A 347 -7.68 19.65 -29.73
CA GLU A 347 -8.63 19.67 -30.85
C GLU A 347 -7.97 20.01 -32.19
N ARG A 348 -7.09 21.03 -32.20
CA ARG A 348 -6.35 21.40 -33.43
C ARG A 348 -5.48 20.27 -33.94
N ARG A 349 -4.88 19.48 -33.03
CA ARG A 349 -4.06 18.32 -33.39
C ARG A 349 -4.88 17.15 -33.89
N ASP A 350 -5.95 16.84 -33.26
CA ASP A 350 -6.93 15.72 -33.47
C ASP A 350 -6.45 14.57 -34.37
N ARG A 351 -5.27 14.03 -34.11
CA ARG A 351 -4.60 13.01 -34.95
C ARG A 351 -5.44 11.76 -35.24
N LYS A 352 -6.38 11.45 -34.32
CA LYS A 352 -7.26 10.28 -34.45
C LYS A 352 -8.67 10.62 -34.92
N GLY A 353 -8.96 11.90 -35.20
CA GLY A 353 -10.30 12.39 -35.57
C GLY A 353 -11.36 12.22 -34.50
N LEU A 354 -10.96 12.07 -33.21
CA LEU A 354 -11.87 11.79 -32.13
C LEU A 354 -12.64 13.03 -31.68
N TYR A 355 -12.01 14.21 -31.69
CA TYR A 355 -12.67 15.46 -31.34
C TYR A 355 -13.74 15.85 -32.38
N ALA A 356 -13.44 15.69 -33.67
CA ALA A 356 -14.42 15.92 -34.71
C ALA A 356 -15.66 15.03 -34.53
N LYS A 357 -15.48 13.75 -34.22
CA LYS A 357 -16.56 12.81 -33.97
C LYS A 357 -17.34 13.15 -32.67
N ALA A 358 -16.63 13.55 -31.62
CA ALA A 358 -17.26 13.95 -30.37
C ALA A 358 -18.11 15.21 -30.53
N ARG A 359 -17.62 16.21 -31.29
CA ARG A 359 -18.39 17.41 -31.62
C ARG A 359 -19.60 17.11 -32.53
N ALA A 360 -19.51 16.10 -33.41
CA ALA A 360 -20.62 15.60 -34.20
C ALA A 360 -21.63 14.76 -33.37
N GLY A 361 -21.36 14.48 -32.09
CA GLY A 361 -22.23 13.65 -31.23
C GLY A 361 -22.11 12.14 -31.49
N GLU A 362 -21.12 11.71 -32.28
CA GLU A 362 -20.88 10.29 -32.61
C GLU A 362 -20.21 9.53 -31.44
N ILE A 363 -19.49 10.23 -30.55
CA ILE A 363 -18.87 9.67 -29.37
C ILE A 363 -19.50 10.31 -28.12
N PRO A 364 -20.34 9.59 -27.38
CA PRO A 364 -20.90 10.07 -26.12
C PRO A 364 -19.80 10.11 -25.05
N GLU A 365 -19.95 10.99 -24.06
CA GLU A 365 -19.06 11.07 -22.88
C GLU A 365 -17.57 11.22 -23.17
N PHE A 366 -17.23 12.00 -24.23
CA PHE A 366 -15.83 12.24 -24.60
C PHE A 366 -15.19 13.26 -23.64
N THR A 367 -14.08 12.88 -22.99
CA THR A 367 -13.35 13.71 -22.03
C THR A 367 -12.89 15.04 -22.63
N GLY A 368 -13.23 16.13 -22.00
CA GLY A 368 -12.96 17.51 -22.44
C GLY A 368 -14.03 18.11 -23.36
N ILE A 369 -15.01 17.33 -23.84
CA ILE A 369 -16.13 17.84 -24.67
C ILE A 369 -17.47 17.63 -23.95
N SER A 370 -17.89 16.39 -23.74
CA SER A 370 -19.18 16.03 -23.13
C SER A 370 -19.01 15.33 -21.76
N SER A 371 -17.76 15.05 -21.37
CA SER A 371 -17.38 14.51 -20.06
C SER A 371 -16.24 15.38 -19.48
N PRO A 372 -16.24 15.68 -18.17
CA PRO A 372 -15.23 16.53 -17.55
C PRO A 372 -13.85 15.87 -17.55
N TYR A 373 -12.83 16.71 -17.47
CA TYR A 373 -11.48 16.36 -17.06
C TYR A 373 -11.16 17.18 -15.79
N GLU A 374 -10.93 16.49 -14.69
CA GLU A 374 -10.54 17.08 -13.42
C GLU A 374 -9.01 17.23 -13.43
N GLU A 375 -8.53 18.47 -13.52
CA GLU A 375 -7.09 18.74 -13.49
C GLU A 375 -6.53 18.32 -12.12
N PRO A 376 -5.43 17.53 -12.07
CA PRO A 376 -4.81 17.16 -10.81
C PRO A 376 -4.21 18.37 -10.12
N ALA A 377 -4.55 18.55 -8.84
CA ALA A 377 -3.95 19.59 -8.00
C ALA A 377 -2.62 19.12 -7.37
N ASP A 378 -2.37 17.82 -7.37
CA ASP A 378 -1.27 17.10 -6.73
C ASP A 378 -0.27 16.51 -7.75
N ALA A 379 -0.21 17.07 -8.97
CA ALA A 379 0.76 16.63 -9.96
C ALA A 379 2.18 17.03 -9.57
N ASP A 380 3.10 16.05 -9.60
CA ASP A 380 4.53 16.30 -9.34
C ASP A 380 5.17 17.15 -10.45
N VAL A 381 4.70 16.97 -11.68
CA VAL A 381 5.13 17.79 -12.84
C VAL A 381 3.94 18.16 -13.71
N ARG A 382 3.89 19.43 -14.15
CA ARG A 382 2.92 19.94 -15.11
C ARG A 382 3.61 20.38 -16.39
N VAL A 383 3.24 19.77 -17.54
CA VAL A 383 3.87 20.01 -18.82
C VAL A 383 2.86 20.48 -19.86
N ASP A 384 3.06 21.66 -20.46
CA ASP A 384 2.34 22.08 -21.66
C ASP A 384 3.22 21.81 -22.88
N THR A 385 2.69 21.06 -23.85
CA THR A 385 3.41 20.68 -25.08
C THR A 385 3.13 21.63 -26.25
N THR A 386 2.40 22.74 -26.03
CA THR A 386 2.04 23.68 -27.10
C THR A 386 3.27 24.36 -27.67
N GLY A 387 3.53 24.17 -28.98
CA GLY A 387 4.65 24.82 -29.65
C GLY A 387 6.05 24.34 -29.24
N ARG A 388 6.14 23.28 -28.43
CA ARG A 388 7.42 22.73 -27.97
C ARG A 388 7.78 21.45 -28.73
N SER A 389 9.07 21.19 -28.87
CA SER A 389 9.57 19.90 -29.30
C SER A 389 9.32 18.81 -28.22
N ILE A 390 9.47 17.54 -28.61
CA ILE A 390 9.34 16.43 -27.67
C ILE A 390 10.42 16.52 -26.60
N GLU A 391 11.64 16.84 -27.02
CA GLU A 391 12.83 16.95 -26.16
C GLU A 391 12.65 18.04 -25.11
N GLU A 392 12.22 19.25 -25.54
CA GLU A 392 11.98 20.36 -24.62
C GLU A 392 10.88 20.05 -23.58
N ALA A 393 9.80 19.38 -23.98
CA ALA A 393 8.73 19.00 -23.07
C ALA A 393 9.14 17.81 -22.17
N LEU A 394 10.00 16.92 -22.66
CA LEU A 394 10.53 15.80 -21.89
C LEU A 394 11.47 16.24 -20.77
N GLU A 395 12.26 17.31 -21.02
CA GLU A 395 13.18 17.83 -19.99
C GLU A 395 12.45 18.28 -18.71
N ASP A 396 11.21 18.80 -18.80
CA ASP A 396 10.44 19.13 -17.62
C ASP A 396 10.18 17.88 -16.76
N VAL A 397 9.80 16.75 -17.40
CA VAL A 397 9.54 15.47 -16.71
C VAL A 397 10.82 14.90 -16.11
N VAL A 398 11.91 14.92 -16.87
CA VAL A 398 13.22 14.40 -16.42
C VAL A 398 13.76 15.22 -15.23
N ASN A 399 13.60 16.56 -15.29
CA ASN A 399 14.01 17.42 -14.18
C ASN A 399 13.20 17.14 -12.91
N GLY A 400 11.86 17.01 -13.02
CA GLY A 400 11.04 16.64 -11.87
C GLY A 400 11.41 15.30 -11.27
N LEU A 401 11.68 14.28 -12.09
CA LEU A 401 12.12 12.96 -11.62
C LEU A 401 13.50 13.02 -10.95
N ARG A 402 14.40 13.89 -11.46
CA ARG A 402 15.74 14.11 -10.87
C ARG A 402 15.63 14.86 -9.55
N GLU A 403 14.81 15.90 -9.47
CA GLU A 403 14.59 16.67 -8.24
C GLU A 403 13.96 15.80 -7.14
N ALA A 404 13.11 14.85 -7.52
CA ALA A 404 12.54 13.85 -6.61
C ALA A 404 13.51 12.68 -6.28
N GLY A 405 14.71 12.63 -6.89
CA GLY A 405 15.70 11.60 -6.64
C GLY A 405 15.46 10.25 -7.32
N TYR A 406 14.42 10.11 -8.15
CA TYR A 406 14.06 8.82 -8.76
C TYR A 406 14.92 8.42 -9.97
N LEU A 407 15.59 9.39 -10.61
CA LEU A 407 16.45 9.13 -11.76
C LEU A 407 17.74 9.96 -11.66
N THR A 408 18.87 9.29 -11.78
CA THR A 408 20.20 9.90 -11.99
C THR A 408 20.44 10.09 -13.49
N VAL A 409 19.46 10.67 -14.21
CA VAL A 409 19.53 10.80 -15.66
C VAL A 409 20.49 11.92 -16.05
N GLU A 410 21.64 11.59 -16.63
CA GLU A 410 22.49 12.58 -17.27
C GLU A 410 21.73 13.25 -18.43
N SER A 411 21.89 14.57 -18.59
CA SER A 411 21.42 15.30 -19.77
C SER A 411 21.97 14.63 -21.03
N ALA A 412 21.16 14.56 -22.11
CA ALA A 412 21.55 13.95 -23.36
C ALA A 412 22.98 14.35 -23.74
N ARG A 413 23.90 13.40 -23.89
CA ARG A 413 25.21 13.67 -24.46
C ARG A 413 24.99 14.24 -25.85
N PRO A 414 25.59 15.39 -26.20
CA PRO A 414 25.51 15.87 -27.57
C PRO A 414 26.01 14.79 -28.53
N ASP A 415 25.27 14.58 -29.61
CA ASP A 415 25.46 13.54 -30.60
C ASP A 415 26.95 13.40 -31.01
N GLN A 416 27.59 12.29 -30.66
CA GLN A 416 28.98 12.00 -31.07
C GLN A 416 29.09 11.61 -32.54
N ASN A 417 28.02 11.75 -33.31
CA ASN A 417 27.94 11.27 -34.71
C ASN A 417 28.14 12.35 -35.81
N GLU A 418 28.35 13.62 -35.41
CA GLU A 418 28.65 14.67 -36.42
C GLU A 418 30.09 14.60 -37.03
N GLY A 419 30.89 13.62 -36.65
CA GLY A 419 32.27 13.52 -37.06
C GLY A 419 32.64 12.42 -38.08
N ARG A 420 31.70 11.66 -38.64
CA ARG A 420 32.03 10.50 -39.48
C ARG A 420 31.41 10.50 -40.90
N VAL A 421 31.02 11.64 -41.44
CA VAL A 421 30.65 11.75 -42.87
C VAL A 421 31.60 12.73 -43.53
N GLY A 422 32.75 12.23 -43.92
CA GLY A 422 33.70 13.06 -44.69
C GLY A 422 35.06 12.45 -44.83
N SER A 423 35.20 11.31 -45.54
CA SER A 423 36.41 10.99 -46.35
C SER A 423 36.27 9.59 -46.96
N SER A 424 35.76 9.53 -48.16
CA SER A 424 36.18 8.61 -49.21
C SER A 424 35.68 9.14 -50.56
#